data_f5f0963abd7e197f708249c77f85d290
#
_entry.id   f5f0963abd7e197f708249c77f85d290
#
_cell.length_a   1.000
_cell.length_b   1.000
_cell.length_c   1.000
_cell.angle_alpha   90.00
_cell.angle_beta   90.00
_cell.angle_gamma   90.00
#
_symmetry.space_group_name_H-M   'P 1'
#
loop_
_entity.id
_entity.type
_entity.pdbx_description
1 polymer ?
#
loop_
_entity_poly.entity_id
_entity_poly.type
_entity_poly.pdbx_seq_one_letter_code
_entity_poly.pdbx_strand_id
1 'polypeptide(L)'
;MTLKIKFVILLWLFILQNASCQDGDNSVNSSPNIILIFTDDQGYNDVGVFGADDIDTPNLDQMAKDGAKLTSFYSAQAVCSASRAGILTGSYPNRIGIHNAFMPNSKVGLNPSETTLAEMLKDKGYATAIFGKWHLGDAQEFMPTKQGFDEYFGIPYSNDMWPLHPQQGPIFDFGPLPLYENEQVIDTLTDQTNLTTKITERSVDFINRNKDNPFFLYVPHPQPHVPLFVSDKFKGKSKRGLYGDVIMELDWSVGEIINAVEENGLTDDTIIIFTSDNGPWLAYGNHSGSALPFREGKGTAWEGGQREPFLIKYPKEIKGGVTIDAPVMAIDILPSVAEVTNAKLSDAVIDGKSAWSLFTGKSKESPQEAYFFYYRVNELFGVRYGKWKLYFPHRYRTMNGQEPGKDGLPGNYRMVDLKKIELYDLELDASETTNIASKNPDVVVKIQKLANDMRRRLGDSLMNMEGKENRAPGRTE
;
A
#
# COMPACT_ATOMS: atom_id res chain seq x y z
N MET A 1 -24.20 101.52 25.93
CA MET A 1 -23.68 100.44 26.72
C MET A 1 -24.18 99.17 26.13
N THR A 2 -23.40 98.54 25.27
CA THR A 2 -23.77 97.35 24.47
C THR A 2 -22.84 96.22 24.71
N LEU A 3 -23.34 95.21 25.37
CA LEU A 3 -22.57 93.96 25.76
C LEU A 3 -22.53 93.06 24.54
N LYS A 4 -21.33 92.73 24.05
CA LYS A 4 -21.13 91.75 22.98
C LYS A 4 -20.89 90.36 23.59
N ILE A 5 -21.85 89.47 23.37
CA ILE A 5 -21.78 88.06 23.68
C ILE A 5 -21.05 87.38 22.52
N LYS A 6 -19.88 86.79 22.84
CA LYS A 6 -19.14 85.87 21.94
C LYS A 6 -19.67 84.50 22.04
N PHE A 7 -20.24 83.93 21.00
CA PHE A 7 -20.56 82.52 20.87
C PHE A 7 -19.27 81.75 20.54
N VAL A 8 -18.90 80.82 21.42
CA VAL A 8 -17.85 79.85 21.15
C VAL A 8 -18.53 78.57 20.64
N ILE A 9 -18.35 78.28 19.33
CA ILE A 9 -18.81 77.05 18.72
C ILE A 9 -17.73 76.00 18.99
N LEU A 10 -18.07 75.02 19.84
CA LEU A 10 -17.26 73.80 20.07
C LEU A 10 -17.52 72.83 18.94
N LEU A 11 -16.57 72.66 18.02
CA LEU A 11 -16.60 71.70 16.95
C LEU A 11 -16.18 70.31 17.52
N TRP A 12 -17.12 69.38 17.70
CA TRP A 12 -16.84 67.99 17.99
C TRP A 12 -16.48 67.28 16.71
N LEU A 13 -15.21 66.94 16.51
CA LEU A 13 -14.71 66.02 15.50
C LEU A 13 -15.02 64.60 15.96
N PHE A 14 -16.05 63.99 15.35
CA PHE A 14 -16.22 62.53 15.42
C PHE A 14 -15.18 61.89 14.52
N ILE A 15 -14.12 61.32 15.12
CA ILE A 15 -13.22 60.42 14.43
C ILE A 15 -13.93 59.05 14.37
N LEU A 16 -14.56 58.75 13.22
CA LEU A 16 -14.96 57.40 12.88
C LEU A 16 -13.67 56.58 12.62
N GLN A 17 -13.22 55.84 13.64
CA GLN A 17 -12.29 54.74 13.45
C GLN A 17 -13.05 53.64 12.65
N ASN A 18 -12.76 53.56 11.36
CA ASN A 18 -13.03 52.35 10.59
C ASN A 18 -12.15 51.27 11.17
N ALA A 19 -12.69 50.48 12.08
CA ALA A 19 -12.16 49.15 12.38
C ALA A 19 -12.44 48.28 11.16
N SER A 20 -11.49 48.24 10.21
CA SER A 20 -11.42 47.14 9.24
C SER A 20 -11.22 45.87 10.05
N CYS A 21 -12.28 45.11 10.27
CA CYS A 21 -12.12 43.69 10.44
C CYS A 21 -11.38 43.19 9.21
N GLN A 22 -10.07 43.03 9.28
CA GLN A 22 -9.40 42.07 8.47
C GLN A 22 -9.93 40.71 8.98
N ASP A 23 -10.93 40.18 8.25
CA ASP A 23 -11.11 38.74 8.22
C ASP A 23 -9.78 38.17 7.75
N GLY A 24 -8.91 37.91 8.69
CA GLY A 24 -7.76 37.07 8.47
C GLY A 24 -8.35 35.76 8.01
N ASP A 25 -8.14 35.44 6.76
CA ASP A 25 -8.29 34.11 6.22
C ASP A 25 -7.30 33.20 6.98
N ASN A 26 -7.69 32.87 8.23
CA ASN A 26 -7.08 31.80 9.02
C ASN A 26 -7.60 30.47 8.48
N SER A 27 -7.52 30.24 7.18
CA SER A 27 -7.33 28.91 6.69
C SER A 27 -5.93 28.48 7.16
N VAL A 28 -5.82 28.04 8.40
CA VAL A 28 -4.76 27.15 8.82
C VAL A 28 -4.84 26.03 7.78
N ASN A 29 -3.88 26.00 6.89
CA ASN A 29 -3.71 24.95 5.91
C ASN A 29 -3.37 23.70 6.74
N SER A 30 -4.38 23.11 7.39
CA SER A 30 -4.20 21.94 8.25
C SER A 30 -3.76 20.83 7.32
N SER A 31 -2.53 20.37 7.50
CA SER A 31 -2.04 19.21 6.78
C SER A 31 -2.96 18.02 7.04
N PRO A 32 -3.45 17.30 6.02
CA PRO A 32 -4.41 16.23 6.22
C PRO A 32 -3.82 15.07 7.01
N ASN A 33 -4.62 14.41 7.82
CA ASN A 33 -4.26 13.11 8.38
C ASN A 33 -4.12 12.07 7.26
N ILE A 34 -3.27 11.07 7.48
CA ILE A 34 -3.04 10.00 6.50
C ILE A 34 -3.32 8.67 7.19
N ILE A 35 -4.20 7.86 6.60
CA ILE A 35 -4.45 6.48 7.01
C ILE A 35 -4.16 5.58 5.80
N LEU A 36 -3.23 4.65 5.96
CA LEU A 36 -2.89 3.64 4.95
C LEU A 36 -3.27 2.26 5.49
N ILE A 37 -4.35 1.68 4.96
CA ILE A 37 -4.80 0.32 5.28
C ILE A 37 -4.25 -0.62 4.20
N PHE A 38 -3.49 -1.64 4.62
CA PHE A 38 -2.70 -2.48 3.73
C PHE A 38 -2.89 -3.95 4.09
N THR A 39 -3.57 -4.70 3.24
CA THR A 39 -3.84 -6.13 3.46
C THR A 39 -2.71 -7.01 2.90
N ASP A 40 -2.68 -8.28 3.28
CA ASP A 40 -1.62 -9.24 2.95
C ASP A 40 -2.18 -10.38 2.07
N ASP A 41 -1.70 -10.51 0.84
CA ASP A 41 -2.15 -11.53 -0.13
C ASP A 41 -3.63 -11.42 -0.57
N GLN A 42 -4.26 -10.27 -0.44
CA GLN A 42 -5.63 -10.07 -0.90
C GLN A 42 -5.67 -9.90 -2.41
N GLY A 43 -6.54 -10.66 -3.07
CA GLY A 43 -6.69 -10.59 -4.52
C GLY A 43 -7.56 -9.41 -4.99
N TYR A 44 -7.39 -9.05 -6.25
CA TYR A 44 -8.16 -7.98 -6.89
C TYR A 44 -9.68 -8.21 -6.82
N ASN A 45 -10.13 -9.46 -7.07
CA ASN A 45 -11.54 -9.84 -7.08
C ASN A 45 -12.06 -10.33 -5.72
N ASP A 46 -11.54 -9.78 -4.61
CA ASP A 46 -11.99 -10.12 -3.27
C ASP A 46 -12.81 -9.00 -2.61
N VAL A 47 -13.07 -7.91 -3.35
CA VAL A 47 -13.86 -6.76 -2.92
C VAL A 47 -15.02 -6.55 -3.89
N GLY A 48 -16.22 -6.23 -3.39
CA GLY A 48 -17.44 -6.10 -4.20
C GLY A 48 -17.30 -5.15 -5.38
N VAL A 49 -16.78 -3.93 -5.17
CA VAL A 49 -16.55 -2.94 -6.24
C VAL A 49 -15.48 -3.34 -7.27
N PHE A 50 -14.72 -4.40 -7.01
CA PHE A 50 -13.75 -5.00 -7.94
C PHE A 50 -14.24 -6.34 -8.53
N GLY A 51 -15.47 -6.76 -8.20
CA GLY A 51 -16.17 -7.87 -8.88
C GLY A 51 -16.43 -9.10 -8.02
N ALA A 52 -16.14 -9.10 -6.73
CA ALA A 52 -16.58 -10.17 -5.82
C ALA A 52 -18.11 -10.17 -5.70
N ASP A 53 -18.75 -11.32 -5.89
CA ASP A 53 -20.20 -11.50 -5.75
C ASP A 53 -20.60 -12.50 -4.63
N ASP A 54 -19.59 -13.06 -3.99
CA ASP A 54 -19.71 -14.08 -2.95
C ASP A 54 -19.07 -13.67 -1.60
N ILE A 55 -18.55 -12.44 -1.52
CA ILE A 55 -18.06 -11.80 -0.27
C ILE A 55 -18.70 -10.42 -0.12
N ASP A 56 -19.33 -10.17 1.02
CA ASP A 56 -19.91 -8.86 1.31
C ASP A 56 -18.84 -7.91 1.87
N THR A 57 -18.60 -6.79 1.16
CA THR A 57 -17.64 -5.74 1.57
C THR A 57 -18.27 -4.34 1.57
N PRO A 58 -19.34 -4.12 2.39
CA PRO A 58 -20.14 -2.91 2.32
C PRO A 58 -19.35 -1.63 2.65
N ASN A 59 -18.34 -1.70 3.53
CA ASN A 59 -17.56 -0.53 3.92
C ASN A 59 -16.57 -0.11 2.82
N LEU A 60 -15.88 -1.07 2.20
CA LEU A 60 -15.01 -0.82 1.05
C LEU A 60 -15.82 -0.36 -0.17
N ASP A 61 -17.00 -0.95 -0.39
CA ASP A 61 -17.90 -0.53 -1.47
C ASP A 61 -18.44 0.90 -1.24
N GLN A 62 -18.66 1.28 0.00
CA GLN A 62 -19.05 2.65 0.35
C GLN A 62 -17.85 3.61 0.21
N MET A 63 -16.65 3.20 0.65
CA MET A 63 -15.41 3.98 0.47
C MET A 63 -15.16 4.31 -1.01
N ALA A 64 -15.43 3.37 -1.93
CA ALA A 64 -15.34 3.60 -3.37
C ALA A 64 -16.38 4.61 -3.90
N LYS A 65 -17.57 4.65 -3.31
CA LYS A 65 -18.61 5.64 -3.66
C LYS A 65 -18.28 7.04 -3.15
N ASP A 66 -17.62 7.12 -1.99
CA ASP A 66 -17.24 8.38 -1.35
C ASP A 66 -15.89 8.93 -1.87
N GLY A 67 -15.10 8.09 -2.53
CA GLY A 67 -13.76 8.41 -3.01
C GLY A 67 -13.52 7.97 -4.45
N ALA A 68 -12.28 7.60 -4.76
CA ALA A 68 -11.88 7.11 -6.06
C ALA A 68 -11.40 5.65 -5.99
N LYS A 69 -11.75 4.89 -7.04
CA LYS A 69 -11.29 3.53 -7.30
C LYS A 69 -10.26 3.54 -8.43
N LEU A 70 -9.08 2.96 -8.21
CA LEU A 70 -8.10 2.74 -9.27
C LEU A 70 -8.23 1.31 -9.78
N THR A 71 -8.39 1.15 -11.11
CA THR A 71 -8.47 -0.16 -11.74
C THR A 71 -7.11 -0.72 -12.15
N SER A 72 -6.07 0.12 -12.12
CA SER A 72 -4.71 -0.21 -12.54
C SER A 72 -3.66 0.23 -11.51
N PHE A 73 -3.87 -0.13 -10.23
CA PHE A 73 -2.86 0.05 -9.20
C PHE A 73 -1.98 -1.19 -9.10
N TYR A 74 -0.67 -0.97 -8.92
CA TYR A 74 0.32 -2.05 -8.85
C TYR A 74 1.10 -2.01 -7.55
N SER A 75 1.28 -3.17 -6.93
CA SER A 75 2.31 -3.37 -5.91
C SER A 75 3.71 -3.22 -6.51
N ALA A 76 4.69 -2.81 -5.71
CA ALA A 76 6.07 -2.60 -6.18
C ALA A 76 6.79 -3.91 -6.54
N GLN A 77 6.40 -5.01 -5.91
CA GLN A 77 6.85 -6.37 -6.22
C GLN A 77 5.81 -7.37 -5.71
N ALA A 78 5.72 -8.55 -6.34
CA ALA A 78 4.74 -9.58 -6.01
C ALA A 78 5.09 -10.40 -4.74
N VAL A 79 5.64 -9.76 -3.71
CA VAL A 79 6.00 -10.39 -2.43
C VAL A 79 6.08 -9.38 -1.29
N CYS A 80 5.64 -9.80 -0.10
CA CYS A 80 5.34 -8.97 1.07
C CYS A 80 6.42 -7.94 1.45
N SER A 81 7.64 -8.36 1.88
CA SER A 81 8.66 -7.41 2.36
C SER A 81 9.07 -6.41 1.29
N ALA A 82 9.27 -6.88 0.06
CA ALA A 82 9.64 -6.01 -1.05
C ALA A 82 8.54 -4.99 -1.37
N SER A 83 7.26 -5.42 -1.41
CA SER A 83 6.14 -4.52 -1.65
C SER A 83 5.99 -3.47 -0.53
N ARG A 84 6.10 -3.91 0.75
CA ARG A 84 6.04 -3.01 1.93
C ARG A 84 7.16 -1.98 1.92
N ALA A 85 8.39 -2.40 1.54
CA ALA A 85 9.50 -1.47 1.36
C ALA A 85 9.19 -0.44 0.27
N GLY A 86 8.62 -0.87 -0.87
CA GLY A 86 8.30 0.02 -1.99
C GLY A 86 7.31 1.12 -1.64
N ILE A 87 6.19 0.78 -0.98
CA ILE A 87 5.16 1.76 -0.61
C ILE A 87 5.66 2.75 0.46
N LEU A 88 6.49 2.28 1.40
CA LEU A 88 7.00 3.13 2.48
C LEU A 88 8.17 4.02 2.06
N THR A 89 8.95 3.66 1.03
CA THR A 89 10.15 4.41 0.64
C THR A 89 10.04 5.14 -0.70
N GLY A 90 8.98 4.90 -1.47
CA GLY A 90 8.84 5.46 -2.81
C GLY A 90 9.88 4.94 -3.81
N SER A 91 10.52 3.82 -3.52
CA SER A 91 11.59 3.24 -4.34
C SER A 91 11.24 1.83 -4.80
N TYR A 92 11.72 1.45 -6.01
CA TYR A 92 11.71 0.02 -6.34
C TYR A 92 12.50 -0.76 -5.28
N PRO A 93 11.96 -1.88 -4.78
CA PRO A 93 12.61 -2.64 -3.70
C PRO A 93 14.04 -3.08 -4.03
N ASN A 94 14.31 -3.38 -5.29
CA ASN A 94 15.65 -3.74 -5.76
C ASN A 94 16.64 -2.55 -5.76
N ARG A 95 16.17 -1.28 -5.82
CA ARG A 95 17.03 -0.11 -5.61
C ARG A 95 17.65 -0.11 -4.22
N ILE A 96 16.89 -0.53 -3.22
CA ILE A 96 17.27 -0.52 -1.79
C ILE A 96 17.66 -1.91 -1.27
N GLY A 97 17.93 -2.85 -2.19
CA GLY A 97 18.45 -4.18 -1.89
C GLY A 97 17.47 -5.14 -1.22
N ILE A 98 16.15 -4.87 -1.29
CA ILE A 98 15.11 -5.74 -0.73
C ILE A 98 14.43 -6.49 -1.86
N HIS A 99 14.58 -7.83 -1.92
CA HIS A 99 14.18 -8.62 -3.09
C HIS A 99 13.10 -9.67 -2.81
N ASN A 100 12.97 -10.12 -1.56
CA ASN A 100 12.13 -11.26 -1.17
C ASN A 100 11.38 -10.94 0.13
N ALA A 101 10.65 -11.94 0.67
CA ALA A 101 10.16 -11.91 2.03
C ALA A 101 11.30 -12.23 3.02
N PHE A 102 11.44 -11.45 4.07
CA PHE A 102 12.42 -11.73 5.12
C PHE A 102 11.93 -12.85 6.03
N MET A 103 12.87 -13.69 6.43
CA MET A 103 12.62 -14.78 7.38
C MET A 103 12.91 -14.29 8.81
N PRO A 104 12.35 -14.92 9.84
CA PRO A 104 12.70 -14.60 11.23
C PRO A 104 14.21 -14.69 11.48
N ASN A 105 14.72 -13.78 12.34
CA ASN A 105 16.15 -13.62 12.62
C ASN A 105 16.98 -13.26 11.39
N SER A 106 16.39 -12.58 10.42
CA SER A 106 17.11 -12.07 9.26
C SER A 106 18.21 -11.10 9.67
N LYS A 107 19.42 -11.30 9.12
CA LYS A 107 20.52 -10.33 9.24
C LYS A 107 20.35 -9.12 8.32
N VAL A 108 19.24 -9.07 7.59
CA VAL A 108 18.94 -8.03 6.60
C VAL A 108 17.58 -7.40 6.93
N GLY A 109 17.51 -6.09 6.82
CA GLY A 109 16.27 -5.31 6.99
C GLY A 109 16.27 -4.03 6.18
N LEU A 110 15.24 -3.21 6.35
CA LEU A 110 15.19 -1.88 5.77
C LEU A 110 16.33 -1.04 6.35
N ASN A 111 17.17 -0.50 5.46
CA ASN A 111 18.32 0.28 5.89
C ASN A 111 17.83 1.57 6.60
N PRO A 112 18.28 1.86 7.83
CA PRO A 112 17.90 3.09 8.54
C PRO A 112 18.30 4.40 7.83
N SER A 113 19.12 4.34 6.78
CA SER A 113 19.42 5.50 5.92
C SER A 113 18.37 5.78 4.85
N GLU A 114 17.43 4.86 4.61
CA GLU A 114 16.28 5.11 3.75
C GLU A 114 15.25 5.95 4.50
N THR A 115 14.65 6.91 3.82
CA THR A 115 13.58 7.70 4.43
C THR A 115 12.24 7.05 4.13
N THR A 116 11.53 6.67 5.18
CA THR A 116 10.17 6.11 5.08
C THR A 116 9.11 7.21 5.04
N LEU A 117 7.90 6.83 4.63
CA LEU A 117 6.71 7.68 4.71
C LEU A 117 6.47 8.18 6.16
N ALA A 118 6.73 7.32 7.16
CA ALA A 118 6.59 7.68 8.56
C ALA A 118 7.62 8.72 9.00
N GLU A 119 8.92 8.55 8.65
CA GLU A 119 9.95 9.52 8.95
C GLU A 119 9.69 10.87 8.30
N MET A 120 9.32 10.88 7.02
CA MET A 120 8.97 12.09 6.28
C MET A 120 7.83 12.87 6.95
N LEU A 121 6.78 12.19 7.40
CA LEU A 121 5.64 12.82 8.06
C LEU A 121 5.95 13.20 9.50
N LYS A 122 6.76 12.42 10.22
CA LYS A 122 7.24 12.74 11.57
C LYS A 122 8.07 14.03 11.57
N ASP A 123 8.95 14.22 10.59
CA ASP A 123 9.70 15.46 10.39
C ASP A 123 8.80 16.68 10.15
N LYS A 124 7.59 16.44 9.63
CA LYS A 124 6.53 17.43 9.44
C LYS A 124 5.69 17.67 10.71
N GLY A 125 5.94 16.91 11.79
CA GLY A 125 5.24 17.05 13.08
C GLY A 125 4.01 16.16 13.24
N TYR A 126 3.86 15.13 12.41
CA TYR A 126 2.80 14.13 12.55
C TYR A 126 3.06 13.19 13.73
N ALA A 127 2.02 12.82 14.47
CA ALA A 127 2.03 11.62 15.28
C ALA A 127 1.97 10.40 14.37
N THR A 128 2.78 9.36 14.61
CA THR A 128 2.93 8.24 13.68
C THR A 128 2.73 6.91 14.38
N ALA A 129 1.90 6.04 13.82
CA ALA A 129 1.68 4.70 14.36
C ALA A 129 1.60 3.64 13.27
N ILE A 130 2.02 2.42 13.62
CA ILE A 130 1.83 1.21 12.84
C ILE A 130 1.18 0.14 13.70
N PHE A 131 0.06 -0.41 13.25
CA PHE A 131 -0.61 -1.51 13.92
C PHE A 131 -0.84 -2.66 12.93
N GLY A 132 -0.08 -3.76 13.12
CA GLY A 132 -0.12 -4.94 12.25
C GLY A 132 1.24 -5.55 11.93
N LYS A 133 1.39 -6.06 10.70
CA LYS A 133 2.59 -6.77 10.21
C LYS A 133 3.65 -5.78 9.71
N TRP A 134 4.85 -5.82 10.27
CA TRP A 134 5.99 -5.01 9.81
C TRP A 134 6.69 -5.59 8.58
N HIS A 135 7.36 -6.70 8.73
CA HIS A 135 8.03 -7.52 7.72
C HIS A 135 9.20 -6.83 6.96
N LEU A 136 9.87 -5.86 7.59
CA LEU A 136 11.03 -5.17 7.01
C LEU A 136 12.32 -5.33 7.84
N GLY A 137 12.41 -6.44 8.58
CA GLY A 137 13.50 -6.81 9.47
C GLY A 137 13.05 -6.84 10.92
N ASP A 138 13.46 -7.90 11.65
CA ASP A 138 13.08 -8.17 13.03
C ASP A 138 14.21 -7.91 14.04
N ALA A 139 15.40 -7.53 13.57
CA ALA A 139 16.46 -7.04 14.44
C ALA A 139 16.12 -5.64 14.97
N GLN A 140 16.59 -5.33 16.16
CA GLN A 140 16.21 -4.11 16.90
C GLN A 140 16.38 -2.81 16.08
N GLU A 141 17.45 -2.71 15.30
CA GLU A 141 17.76 -1.55 14.46
C GLU A 141 16.80 -1.37 13.27
N PHE A 142 16.03 -2.41 12.91
CA PHE A 142 15.09 -2.40 11.80
C PHE A 142 13.63 -2.30 12.24
N MET A 143 13.37 -2.31 13.56
CA MET A 143 12.00 -2.26 14.08
C MET A 143 11.29 -0.95 13.71
N PRO A 144 9.95 -0.94 13.64
CA PRO A 144 9.17 0.24 13.23
C PRO A 144 9.51 1.52 13.97
N THR A 145 9.81 1.44 15.27
CA THR A 145 10.19 2.60 16.09
C THR A 145 11.53 3.22 15.69
N LYS A 146 12.36 2.51 14.92
CA LYS A 146 13.61 3.01 14.32
C LYS A 146 13.42 3.52 12.89
N GLN A 147 12.21 3.39 12.36
CA GLN A 147 11.83 3.73 10.97
C GLN A 147 10.70 4.78 10.93
N GLY A 148 10.68 5.68 11.94
CA GLY A 148 9.81 6.85 11.99
C GLY A 148 8.47 6.67 12.71
N PHE A 149 8.11 5.50 13.20
CA PHE A 149 6.87 5.30 13.96
C PHE A 149 7.07 5.59 15.46
N ASP A 150 6.14 6.35 16.06
CA ASP A 150 6.11 6.61 17.50
C ASP A 150 5.52 5.44 18.27
N GLU A 151 4.52 4.76 17.67
CA GLU A 151 3.84 3.63 18.27
C GLU A 151 3.84 2.43 17.32
N TYR A 152 4.08 1.24 17.87
CA TYR A 152 3.98 -0.03 17.16
C TYR A 152 3.22 -1.05 18.00
N PHE A 153 2.23 -1.72 17.38
CA PHE A 153 1.61 -2.93 17.91
C PHE A 153 1.45 -3.94 16.78
N GLY A 154 2.01 -5.16 16.93
CA GLY A 154 1.87 -6.15 15.90
C GLY A 154 2.96 -7.22 15.85
N ILE A 155 3.07 -7.87 14.69
CA ILE A 155 4.02 -8.96 14.44
C ILE A 155 5.17 -8.49 13.54
N PRO A 156 6.42 -8.91 13.83
CA PRO A 156 7.59 -8.37 13.13
C PRO A 156 7.82 -8.98 11.74
N TYR A 157 7.20 -10.12 11.43
CA TYR A 157 7.26 -10.82 10.16
C TYR A 157 5.91 -11.46 9.83
N SER A 158 5.85 -12.37 8.85
CA SER A 158 4.58 -12.95 8.39
C SER A 158 3.97 -13.91 9.43
N ASN A 159 2.65 -13.93 9.51
CA ASN A 159 1.87 -14.74 10.46
C ASN A 159 2.00 -16.26 10.25
N ASP A 160 2.45 -16.70 9.07
CA ASP A 160 2.75 -18.10 8.74
C ASP A 160 4.11 -18.58 9.26
N MET A 161 4.99 -17.64 9.60
CA MET A 161 6.28 -17.93 10.24
C MET A 161 6.06 -18.24 11.72
N TRP A 162 5.37 -19.35 11.98
CA TRP A 162 4.71 -19.70 13.22
C TRP A 162 4.80 -21.21 13.48
N PRO A 163 5.08 -21.67 14.70
CA PRO A 163 5.32 -23.09 14.99
C PRO A 163 4.08 -23.98 14.86
N LEU A 164 2.87 -23.36 14.84
CA LEU A 164 1.60 -24.07 14.69
C LEU A 164 1.03 -23.96 13.25
N HIS A 165 1.87 -23.64 12.26
CA HIS A 165 1.46 -23.63 10.87
C HIS A 165 0.87 -24.99 10.45
N PRO A 166 -0.28 -25.05 9.72
CA PRO A 166 -0.90 -26.31 9.32
C PRO A 166 0.03 -27.24 8.54
N GLN A 167 0.89 -26.67 7.67
CA GLN A 167 1.93 -27.42 6.98
C GLN A 167 3.17 -27.50 7.88
N GLN A 168 3.38 -28.66 8.48
CA GLN A 168 4.58 -28.94 9.26
C GLN A 168 5.75 -29.38 8.37
N GLY A 169 6.97 -29.21 8.83
CA GLY A 169 8.18 -29.69 8.15
C GLY A 169 9.28 -28.62 8.04
N PRO A 170 10.40 -28.92 7.36
CA PRO A 170 11.59 -28.05 7.39
C PRO A 170 11.39 -26.62 6.88
N ILE A 171 10.37 -26.37 6.06
CA ILE A 171 10.08 -25.03 5.52
C ILE A 171 9.34 -24.18 6.56
N PHE A 172 8.53 -24.79 7.45
CA PHE A 172 7.70 -24.12 8.46
C PHE A 172 8.11 -24.48 9.89
N ASP A 173 9.37 -24.86 10.10
CA ASP A 173 9.94 -25.10 11.43
C ASP A 173 10.42 -23.77 12.02
N PHE A 174 9.46 -22.89 12.36
CA PHE A 174 9.71 -21.60 12.94
C PHE A 174 9.58 -21.59 14.47
N GLY A 175 10.29 -20.67 15.11
CA GLY A 175 10.13 -20.38 16.52
C GLY A 175 8.78 -19.70 16.85
N PRO A 176 8.57 -19.35 18.13
CA PRO A 176 7.38 -18.63 18.56
C PRO A 176 7.17 -17.33 17.80
N LEU A 177 5.93 -17.01 17.45
CA LEU A 177 5.56 -15.74 16.81
C LEU A 177 5.33 -14.67 17.89
N PRO A 178 6.22 -13.69 18.06
CA PRO A 178 6.07 -12.66 19.07
C PRO A 178 5.03 -11.60 18.65
N LEU A 179 4.28 -11.12 19.63
CA LEU A 179 3.48 -9.91 19.54
C LEU A 179 4.20 -8.78 20.25
N TYR A 180 4.44 -7.70 19.54
CA TYR A 180 5.14 -6.54 20.05
C TYR A 180 4.18 -5.41 20.44
N GLU A 181 4.55 -4.68 21.49
CA GLU A 181 4.13 -3.31 21.75
C GLU A 181 5.41 -2.44 21.82
N ASN A 182 5.57 -1.57 20.84
CA ASN A 182 6.82 -0.82 20.60
C ASN A 182 8.02 -1.77 20.43
N GLU A 183 8.99 -1.70 21.35
CA GLU A 183 10.21 -2.53 21.32
C GLU A 183 10.11 -3.75 22.25
N GLN A 184 8.96 -3.98 22.90
CA GLN A 184 8.78 -5.05 23.88
C GLN A 184 7.90 -6.17 23.32
N VAL A 185 8.32 -7.40 23.51
CA VAL A 185 7.48 -8.59 23.31
C VAL A 185 6.51 -8.66 24.49
N ILE A 186 5.22 -8.49 24.23
CA ILE A 186 4.16 -8.51 25.23
C ILE A 186 3.42 -9.84 25.29
N ASP A 187 3.52 -10.65 24.22
CA ASP A 187 2.87 -11.95 24.12
C ASP A 187 3.61 -12.83 23.10
N THR A 188 3.34 -14.11 23.15
CA THR A 188 3.68 -15.11 22.13
C THR A 188 2.40 -15.69 21.58
N LEU A 189 2.10 -15.44 20.32
CA LEU A 189 0.85 -15.84 19.73
C LEU A 189 0.75 -17.37 19.59
N THR A 190 -0.22 -17.96 20.28
CA THR A 190 -0.65 -19.34 20.10
C THR A 190 -2.00 -19.42 19.37
N ASP A 191 -2.72 -18.31 19.33
CA ASP A 191 -3.97 -18.11 18.61
C ASP A 191 -3.99 -16.68 18.03
N GLN A 192 -4.31 -16.57 16.75
CA GLN A 192 -4.35 -15.29 16.01
C GLN A 192 -5.79 -14.83 15.75
N THR A 193 -6.81 -15.53 16.26
CA THR A 193 -8.24 -15.32 15.98
C THR A 193 -8.68 -13.87 16.20
N ASN A 194 -8.16 -13.20 17.22
CA ASN A 194 -8.54 -11.82 17.56
C ASN A 194 -7.49 -10.77 17.15
N LEU A 195 -6.51 -11.13 16.30
CA LEU A 195 -5.45 -10.19 15.95
C LEU A 195 -5.98 -9.01 15.13
N THR A 196 -6.85 -9.26 14.13
CA THR A 196 -7.52 -8.21 13.34
C THR A 196 -8.34 -7.28 14.23
N THR A 197 -9.12 -7.84 15.18
CA THR A 197 -9.89 -7.04 16.16
C THR A 197 -8.98 -6.13 17.00
N LYS A 198 -7.89 -6.67 17.57
CA LYS A 198 -6.94 -5.88 18.38
C LYS A 198 -6.26 -4.77 17.57
N ILE A 199 -5.87 -5.04 16.33
CA ILE A 199 -5.32 -4.03 15.40
C ILE A 199 -6.32 -2.91 15.18
N THR A 200 -7.60 -3.25 14.95
CA THR A 200 -8.68 -2.30 14.74
C THR A 200 -8.91 -1.41 15.96
N GLU A 201 -9.01 -2.03 17.14
CA GLU A 201 -9.18 -1.31 18.42
C GLU A 201 -8.05 -0.31 18.68
N ARG A 202 -6.78 -0.71 18.44
CA ARG A 202 -5.63 0.17 18.55
C ARG A 202 -5.66 1.31 17.53
N SER A 203 -6.15 1.05 16.33
CA SER A 203 -6.28 2.06 15.28
C SER A 203 -7.33 3.11 15.64
N VAL A 204 -8.48 2.68 16.11
CA VAL A 204 -9.56 3.56 16.58
C VAL A 204 -9.11 4.40 17.79
N ASP A 205 -8.45 3.77 18.77
CA ASP A 205 -7.92 4.48 19.94
C ASP A 205 -6.89 5.53 19.55
N PHE A 206 -5.97 5.21 18.62
CA PHE A 206 -4.98 6.15 18.12
C PHE A 206 -5.61 7.37 17.43
N ILE A 207 -6.63 7.18 16.59
CA ILE A 207 -7.38 8.26 15.94
C ILE A 207 -8.02 9.17 17.01
N ASN A 208 -8.70 8.57 18.01
CA ASN A 208 -9.37 9.31 19.07
C ASN A 208 -8.42 10.15 19.90
N ARG A 209 -7.22 9.63 20.21
CA ARG A 209 -6.21 10.34 21.01
C ARG A 209 -5.49 11.46 20.24
N ASN A 210 -5.44 11.35 18.90
CA ASN A 210 -4.69 12.28 18.05
C ASN A 210 -5.58 13.22 17.22
N LYS A 211 -6.89 13.28 17.49
CA LYS A 211 -7.86 14.05 16.70
C LYS A 211 -7.55 15.56 16.55
N ASP A 212 -6.78 16.12 17.47
CA ASP A 212 -6.41 17.54 17.49
C ASP A 212 -5.03 17.83 16.82
N ASN A 213 -4.34 16.79 16.33
CA ASN A 213 -3.01 16.89 15.73
C ASN A 213 -2.98 16.10 14.42
N PRO A 214 -2.17 16.50 13.43
CA PRO A 214 -1.99 15.68 12.25
C PRO A 214 -1.34 14.35 12.60
N PHE A 215 -1.84 13.27 11.98
CA PHE A 215 -1.32 11.93 12.24
C PHE A 215 -1.17 11.10 10.95
N PHE A 216 -0.25 10.15 11.01
CA PHE A 216 -0.09 9.06 10.06
C PHE A 216 -0.33 7.72 10.76
N LEU A 217 -1.32 7.00 10.29
CA LEU A 217 -1.65 5.66 10.78
C LEU A 217 -1.46 4.65 9.64
N TYR A 218 -0.52 3.73 9.81
CA TYR A 218 -0.31 2.60 8.93
C TYR A 218 -0.92 1.34 9.55
N VAL A 219 -1.88 0.73 8.86
CA VAL A 219 -2.61 -0.46 9.33
C VAL A 219 -2.33 -1.63 8.40
N PRO A 220 -1.13 -2.25 8.51
CA PRO A 220 -0.77 -3.41 7.69
C PRO A 220 -1.32 -4.69 8.30
N HIS A 221 -2.58 -5.04 7.96
CA HIS A 221 -3.18 -6.28 8.42
C HIS A 221 -2.36 -7.50 7.98
N PRO A 222 -2.13 -8.50 8.86
CA PRO A 222 -1.46 -9.75 8.48
C PRO A 222 -2.39 -10.73 7.75
N GLN A 223 -3.69 -10.46 7.70
CA GLN A 223 -4.70 -11.20 6.96
C GLN A 223 -5.01 -10.51 5.62
N PRO A 224 -5.49 -11.23 4.60
CA PRO A 224 -5.89 -12.65 4.56
C PRO A 224 -4.77 -13.63 4.21
N HIS A 225 -3.50 -13.31 4.54
CA HIS A 225 -2.41 -14.28 4.39
C HIS A 225 -2.65 -15.53 5.24
N VAL A 226 -2.36 -16.71 4.67
CA VAL A 226 -2.46 -17.97 5.39
C VAL A 226 -1.40 -18.08 6.51
N PRO A 227 -1.68 -18.82 7.60
CA PRO A 227 -2.96 -19.47 7.95
C PRO A 227 -4.04 -18.43 8.29
N LEU A 228 -5.27 -18.74 7.88
CA LEU A 228 -6.41 -17.84 8.06
C LEU A 228 -6.95 -17.91 9.50
N PHE A 229 -7.18 -16.73 10.07
CA PHE A 229 -7.82 -16.57 11.37
C PHE A 229 -8.92 -15.51 11.28
N VAL A 230 -10.03 -15.77 11.92
CA VAL A 230 -11.19 -14.86 11.96
C VAL A 230 -11.86 -14.93 13.31
N SER A 231 -12.34 -13.81 13.83
CA SER A 231 -13.09 -13.77 15.09
C SER A 231 -14.44 -14.47 14.96
N ASP A 232 -14.97 -14.92 16.09
CA ASP A 232 -16.30 -15.58 16.15
C ASP A 232 -17.42 -14.70 15.58
N LYS A 233 -17.23 -13.38 15.59
CA LYS A 233 -18.17 -12.42 15.01
C LYS A 233 -18.41 -12.65 13.51
N PHE A 234 -17.39 -13.12 12.76
CA PHE A 234 -17.46 -13.28 11.29
C PHE A 234 -17.45 -14.74 10.85
N LYS A 235 -17.07 -15.66 11.69
CA LYS A 235 -16.94 -17.08 11.37
C LYS A 235 -18.24 -17.68 10.80
N GLY A 236 -18.13 -18.29 9.63
CA GLY A 236 -19.23 -18.98 8.94
C GLY A 236 -20.27 -18.06 8.29
N LYS A 237 -19.94 -16.79 8.01
CA LYS A 237 -20.88 -15.81 7.44
C LYS A 237 -20.77 -15.68 5.92
N SER A 238 -19.57 -15.89 5.36
CA SER A 238 -19.35 -15.74 3.91
C SER A 238 -19.74 -16.98 3.13
N LYS A 239 -20.24 -16.79 1.90
CA LYS A 239 -20.47 -17.85 0.93
C LYS A 239 -19.15 -18.47 0.45
N ARG A 240 -18.02 -17.70 0.48
CA ARG A 240 -16.67 -18.16 0.11
C ARG A 240 -15.97 -18.90 1.26
N GLY A 241 -16.65 -19.24 2.34
CA GLY A 241 -16.09 -19.94 3.50
C GLY A 241 -15.11 -19.08 4.30
N LEU A 242 -14.13 -19.73 4.95
CA LEU A 242 -13.22 -19.06 5.89
C LEU A 242 -12.47 -17.87 5.28
N TYR A 243 -12.02 -17.96 4.01
CA TYR A 243 -11.35 -16.86 3.34
C TYR A 243 -12.27 -15.62 3.25
N GLY A 244 -13.51 -15.83 2.82
CA GLY A 244 -14.49 -14.75 2.76
C GLY A 244 -14.88 -14.19 4.12
N ASP A 245 -14.95 -15.03 5.16
CA ASP A 245 -15.17 -14.56 6.54
C ASP A 245 -14.07 -13.59 6.99
N VAL A 246 -12.79 -13.89 6.64
CA VAL A 246 -11.63 -13.04 6.93
C VAL A 246 -11.73 -11.71 6.17
N ILE A 247 -12.10 -11.72 4.89
CA ILE A 247 -12.31 -10.49 4.12
C ILE A 247 -13.44 -9.63 4.72
N MET A 248 -14.53 -10.26 5.18
CA MET A 248 -15.63 -9.54 5.86
C MET A 248 -15.17 -8.90 7.17
N GLU A 249 -14.26 -9.54 7.91
CA GLU A 249 -13.67 -8.95 9.13
C GLU A 249 -12.72 -7.79 8.80
N LEU A 250 -11.96 -7.89 7.72
CA LEU A 250 -11.12 -6.78 7.22
C LEU A 250 -11.97 -5.59 6.75
N ASP A 251 -13.07 -5.86 6.04
CA ASP A 251 -14.03 -4.81 5.66
C ASP A 251 -14.66 -4.12 6.89
N TRP A 252 -15.01 -4.89 7.91
CA TRP A 252 -15.48 -4.34 9.19
C TRP A 252 -14.40 -3.45 9.82
N SER A 253 -13.15 -3.88 9.84
CA SER A 253 -12.03 -3.08 10.37
C SER A 253 -11.89 -1.74 9.65
N VAL A 254 -12.01 -1.74 8.33
CA VAL A 254 -12.04 -0.50 7.52
C VAL A 254 -13.21 0.39 7.94
N GLY A 255 -14.39 -0.21 8.15
CA GLY A 255 -15.57 0.51 8.62
C GLY A 255 -15.36 1.18 9.98
N GLU A 256 -14.81 0.48 10.97
CA GLU A 256 -14.53 1.03 12.30
C GLU A 256 -13.53 2.20 12.25
N ILE A 257 -12.50 2.08 11.40
CA ILE A 257 -11.50 3.15 11.19
C ILE A 257 -12.16 4.38 10.54
N ILE A 258 -12.98 4.18 9.51
CA ILE A 258 -13.72 5.28 8.86
C ILE A 258 -14.70 5.93 9.85
N ASN A 259 -15.44 5.14 10.62
CA ASN A 259 -16.35 5.64 11.64
C ASN A 259 -15.64 6.48 12.70
N ALA A 260 -14.45 6.05 13.17
CA ALA A 260 -13.67 6.83 14.11
C ALA A 260 -13.24 8.19 13.54
N VAL A 261 -12.90 8.26 12.27
CA VAL A 261 -12.59 9.52 11.56
C VAL A 261 -13.84 10.42 11.50
N GLU A 262 -15.00 9.85 11.16
CA GLU A 262 -16.28 10.57 11.06
C GLU A 262 -16.79 11.08 12.41
N GLU A 263 -16.76 10.25 13.45
CA GLU A 263 -17.19 10.60 14.82
C GLU A 263 -16.33 11.72 15.44
N ASN A 264 -15.05 11.84 15.04
CA ASN A 264 -14.18 12.92 15.46
C ASN A 264 -14.26 14.16 14.54
N GLY A 265 -15.12 14.18 13.52
CA GLY A 265 -15.29 15.32 12.60
C GLY A 265 -14.08 15.55 11.67
N LEU A 266 -13.28 14.51 11.38
CA LEU A 266 -12.04 14.59 10.62
C LEU A 266 -12.21 14.17 9.15
N THR A 267 -13.42 13.91 8.68
CA THR A 267 -13.71 13.36 7.36
C THR A 267 -13.08 14.15 6.21
N ASP A 268 -13.20 15.49 6.25
CA ASP A 268 -12.68 16.37 5.21
C ASP A 268 -11.15 16.60 5.33
N ASP A 269 -10.57 16.29 6.48
CA ASP A 269 -9.15 16.49 6.76
C ASP A 269 -8.36 15.18 6.88
N THR A 270 -8.92 14.05 6.37
CA THR A 270 -8.25 12.74 6.42
C THR A 270 -8.24 12.07 5.06
N ILE A 271 -7.04 11.71 4.59
CA ILE A 271 -6.83 10.86 3.41
C ILE A 271 -6.81 9.41 3.90
N ILE A 272 -7.72 8.58 3.40
CA ILE A 272 -7.77 7.15 3.69
C ILE A 272 -7.45 6.38 2.40
N ILE A 273 -6.43 5.53 2.45
CA ILE A 273 -5.98 4.66 1.35
C ILE A 273 -6.18 3.22 1.79
N PHE A 274 -6.77 2.40 0.93
CA PHE A 274 -6.88 0.95 1.08
C PHE A 274 -6.26 0.25 -0.13
N THR A 275 -5.39 -0.75 0.10
CA THR A 275 -4.83 -1.61 -0.94
C THR A 275 -4.22 -2.89 -0.36
N SER A 276 -3.72 -3.80 -1.22
CA SER A 276 -3.02 -5.03 -0.85
C SER A 276 -1.52 -4.95 -1.21
N ASP A 277 -0.70 -5.75 -0.51
CA ASP A 277 0.75 -5.79 -0.75
C ASP A 277 1.14 -6.59 -2.00
N ASN A 278 0.39 -7.60 -2.37
CA ASN A 278 0.52 -8.38 -3.60
C ASN A 278 -0.74 -9.23 -3.83
N GLY A 279 -0.84 -9.80 -5.02
CA GLY A 279 -1.94 -10.69 -5.38
C GLY A 279 -2.03 -11.97 -4.56
N PRO A 280 -3.12 -12.75 -4.72
CA PRO A 280 -3.44 -13.89 -3.88
C PRO A 280 -2.47 -15.06 -4.06
N TRP A 281 -2.28 -15.85 -2.97
CA TRP A 281 -1.42 -17.04 -3.01
C TRP A 281 -2.21 -18.27 -3.49
N LEU A 282 -2.40 -18.37 -4.80
CA LEU A 282 -3.33 -19.32 -5.46
C LEU A 282 -3.13 -20.80 -5.09
N ALA A 283 -1.93 -21.18 -4.63
CA ALA A 283 -1.66 -22.56 -4.22
C ALA A 283 -2.52 -23.03 -3.06
N TYR A 284 -3.06 -22.12 -2.23
CA TYR A 284 -3.87 -22.47 -1.06
C TYR A 284 -5.37 -22.71 -1.34
N GLY A 285 -5.79 -22.61 -2.60
CA GLY A 285 -7.13 -22.99 -3.04
C GLY A 285 -8.24 -22.26 -2.29
N ASN A 286 -9.06 -22.99 -1.49
CA ASN A 286 -10.16 -22.38 -0.73
C ASN A 286 -9.70 -21.46 0.43
N HIS A 287 -8.40 -21.40 0.71
CA HIS A 287 -7.79 -20.43 1.64
C HIS A 287 -7.01 -19.34 0.90
N SER A 288 -7.27 -19.14 -0.39
CA SER A 288 -6.67 -18.09 -1.23
C SER A 288 -7.73 -17.15 -1.79
N GLY A 289 -7.32 -15.91 -2.08
CA GLY A 289 -8.10 -14.95 -2.81
C GLY A 289 -8.21 -15.22 -4.31
N SER A 290 -8.91 -14.33 -5.00
CA SER A 290 -9.14 -14.35 -6.44
C SER A 290 -8.52 -13.14 -7.11
N ALA A 291 -7.66 -13.37 -8.11
CA ALA A 291 -7.10 -12.32 -8.95
C ALA A 291 -7.94 -12.03 -10.20
N LEU A 292 -9.11 -12.64 -10.37
CA LEU A 292 -9.93 -12.48 -11.58
C LEU A 292 -10.17 -10.98 -11.90
N PRO A 293 -10.18 -10.60 -13.20
CA PRO A 293 -9.98 -11.46 -14.38
C PRO A 293 -8.50 -11.70 -14.75
N PHE A 294 -7.57 -11.36 -13.89
CA PHE A 294 -6.13 -11.33 -14.16
C PHE A 294 -5.49 -12.71 -14.09
N ARG A 295 -4.38 -12.83 -14.79
CA ARG A 295 -3.59 -14.06 -14.86
C ARG A 295 -2.68 -14.20 -13.64
N GLU A 296 -2.58 -15.43 -13.10
CA GLU A 296 -1.71 -15.83 -12.00
C GLU A 296 -1.99 -15.07 -10.68
N GLY A 297 -1.01 -15.03 -9.78
CA GLY A 297 -1.09 -14.43 -8.45
C GLY A 297 0.29 -14.18 -7.86
N LYS A 298 0.37 -14.12 -6.53
CA LYS A 298 1.58 -13.89 -5.73
C LYS A 298 2.82 -14.58 -6.30
N GLY A 299 3.93 -13.86 -6.38
CA GLY A 299 5.21 -14.38 -6.84
C GLY A 299 5.32 -14.47 -8.36
N THR A 300 4.52 -13.70 -9.08
CA THR A 300 4.61 -13.56 -10.54
C THR A 300 4.48 -12.08 -10.94
N ALA A 301 5.00 -11.72 -12.09
CA ALA A 301 4.83 -10.38 -12.66
C ALA A 301 3.57 -10.26 -13.55
N TRP A 302 2.79 -11.34 -13.70
CA TRP A 302 1.49 -11.31 -14.38
C TRP A 302 0.54 -10.37 -13.64
N GLU A 303 -0.47 -9.87 -14.34
CA GLU A 303 -1.39 -8.88 -13.75
C GLU A 303 -1.94 -9.33 -12.39
N GLY A 304 -2.34 -10.60 -12.24
CA GLY A 304 -2.87 -11.12 -10.97
C GLY A 304 -1.88 -11.20 -9.82
N GLY A 305 -0.58 -11.03 -10.07
CA GLY A 305 0.44 -11.02 -9.03
C GLY A 305 0.74 -9.65 -8.43
N GLN A 306 0.47 -8.58 -9.20
CA GLN A 306 0.86 -7.22 -8.81
C GLN A 306 -0.20 -6.14 -9.03
N ARG A 307 -1.32 -6.45 -9.70
CA ARG A 307 -2.43 -5.51 -9.87
C ARG A 307 -3.44 -5.71 -8.76
N GLU A 308 -3.50 -4.73 -7.85
CA GLU A 308 -4.17 -4.84 -6.57
C GLU A 308 -5.42 -3.95 -6.50
N PRO A 309 -6.41 -4.27 -5.64
CA PRO A 309 -7.49 -3.35 -5.36
C PRO A 309 -6.92 -2.09 -4.71
N PHE A 310 -7.37 -0.92 -5.16
CA PHE A 310 -6.95 0.36 -4.57
C PHE A 310 -8.12 1.32 -4.49
N LEU A 311 -8.34 1.84 -3.29
CA LEU A 311 -9.33 2.87 -2.99
C LEU A 311 -8.66 4.03 -2.27
N ILE A 312 -9.09 5.26 -2.57
CA ILE A 312 -8.66 6.47 -1.88
C ILE A 312 -9.86 7.38 -1.61
N LYS A 313 -10.04 7.79 -0.34
CA LYS A 313 -11.09 8.73 0.09
C LYS A 313 -10.43 9.98 0.66
N TYR A 314 -10.80 11.14 0.12
CA TYR A 314 -10.45 12.46 0.66
C TYR A 314 -11.45 13.49 0.12
N PRO A 315 -12.61 13.66 0.78
CA PRO A 315 -13.73 14.44 0.23
C PRO A 315 -13.39 15.89 -0.11
N LYS A 316 -12.42 16.48 0.58
CA LYS A 316 -11.95 17.86 0.35
C LYS A 316 -11.39 18.07 -1.06
N GLU A 317 -10.71 17.08 -1.65
CA GLU A 317 -10.09 17.23 -2.98
C GLU A 317 -10.43 16.12 -3.97
N ILE A 318 -10.87 14.94 -3.51
CA ILE A 318 -11.18 13.79 -4.37
C ILE A 318 -12.68 13.62 -4.45
N LYS A 319 -13.21 13.73 -5.66
CA LYS A 319 -14.64 13.55 -5.92
C LYS A 319 -15.04 12.10 -5.73
N GLY A 320 -16.15 11.86 -5.02
CA GLY A 320 -16.71 10.53 -4.83
C GLY A 320 -17.20 9.87 -6.13
N GLY A 321 -17.12 8.53 -6.17
CA GLY A 321 -17.59 7.68 -7.25
C GLY A 321 -16.75 7.74 -8.54
N VAL A 322 -15.50 8.21 -8.45
CA VAL A 322 -14.60 8.29 -9.61
C VAL A 322 -13.87 6.97 -9.81
N THR A 323 -13.78 6.53 -11.07
CA THR A 323 -12.91 5.44 -11.49
C THR A 323 -11.72 6.00 -12.27
N ILE A 324 -10.51 5.56 -11.91
CA ILE A 324 -9.25 5.96 -12.51
C ILE A 324 -8.61 4.71 -13.12
N ASP A 325 -8.41 4.72 -14.45
CA ASP A 325 -7.85 3.58 -15.17
C ASP A 325 -6.34 3.73 -15.45
N ALA A 326 -5.81 4.95 -15.37
CA ALA A 326 -4.39 5.21 -15.56
C ALA A 326 -3.54 4.44 -14.53
N PRO A 327 -2.43 3.81 -14.95
CA PRO A 327 -1.60 3.02 -14.04
C PRO A 327 -0.89 3.90 -13.00
N VAL A 328 -0.88 3.39 -11.77
CA VAL A 328 -0.13 3.92 -10.61
C VAL A 328 0.52 2.74 -9.91
N MET A 329 1.69 2.93 -9.32
CA MET A 329 2.37 1.90 -8.53
C MET A 329 2.58 2.37 -7.09
N ALA A 330 2.70 1.44 -6.17
CA ALA A 330 2.88 1.69 -4.73
C ALA A 330 4.02 2.68 -4.42
N ILE A 331 5.08 2.70 -5.25
CA ILE A 331 6.18 3.66 -5.12
C ILE A 331 5.76 5.14 -5.31
N ASP A 332 4.62 5.39 -5.95
CA ASP A 332 4.10 6.75 -6.23
C ASP A 332 3.34 7.33 -5.02
N ILE A 333 3.04 6.51 -3.99
CA ILE A 333 2.28 6.95 -2.81
C ILE A 333 3.09 7.93 -1.96
N LEU A 334 4.35 7.61 -1.64
CA LEU A 334 5.18 8.51 -0.82
C LEU A 334 5.31 9.91 -1.42
N PRO A 335 5.69 10.11 -2.70
CA PRO A 335 5.75 11.45 -3.29
C PRO A 335 4.37 12.11 -3.44
N SER A 336 3.27 11.35 -3.57
CA SER A 336 1.91 11.90 -3.59
C SER A 336 1.52 12.47 -2.21
N VAL A 337 1.85 11.75 -1.14
CA VAL A 337 1.64 12.23 0.23
C VAL A 337 2.55 13.43 0.52
N ALA A 338 3.80 13.42 0.06
CA ALA A 338 4.70 14.57 0.18
C ALA A 338 4.12 15.84 -0.46
N GLU A 339 3.53 15.72 -1.66
CA GLU A 339 2.90 16.84 -2.37
C GLU A 339 1.73 17.42 -1.57
N VAL A 340 0.76 16.58 -1.16
CA VAL A 340 -0.46 17.07 -0.49
C VAL A 340 -0.19 17.60 0.91
N THR A 341 0.82 17.07 1.61
CA THR A 341 1.20 17.53 2.95
C THR A 341 2.24 18.64 2.92
N ASN A 342 2.79 18.96 1.75
CA ASN A 342 3.96 19.84 1.61
C ASN A 342 5.13 19.37 2.51
N ALA A 343 5.32 18.06 2.63
CA ALA A 343 6.45 17.46 3.34
C ALA A 343 7.68 17.41 2.42
N LYS A 344 8.86 17.57 2.99
CA LYS A 344 10.11 17.53 2.24
C LYS A 344 10.50 16.06 1.94
N LEU A 345 10.67 15.74 0.67
CA LEU A 345 11.28 14.47 0.29
C LEU A 345 12.76 14.43 0.68
N SER A 346 13.26 13.24 0.98
CA SER A 346 14.70 13.02 1.18
C SER A 346 15.50 13.42 -0.07
N ASP A 347 16.78 13.77 0.12
CA ASP A 347 17.70 14.02 -0.98
C ASP A 347 18.12 12.72 -1.71
N ALA A 348 17.83 11.55 -1.12
CA ALA A 348 18.06 10.26 -1.75
C ALA A 348 17.13 10.05 -2.96
N VAL A 349 17.67 9.48 -4.03
CA VAL A 349 16.88 9.19 -5.23
C VAL A 349 15.82 8.16 -4.93
N ILE A 350 14.55 8.51 -5.18
CA ILE A 350 13.40 7.60 -5.20
C ILE A 350 12.94 7.39 -6.65
N ASP A 351 12.14 6.36 -6.89
CA ASP A 351 11.62 6.04 -8.23
C ASP A 351 10.19 6.56 -8.46
N GLY A 352 9.44 6.69 -7.38
CA GLY A 352 8.06 7.17 -7.40
C GLY A 352 7.94 8.63 -7.85
N LYS A 353 6.80 8.95 -8.44
CA LYS A 353 6.38 10.31 -8.78
C LYS A 353 4.98 10.55 -8.25
N SER A 354 4.68 11.79 -7.88
CA SER A 354 3.35 12.09 -7.36
C SER A 354 2.24 11.79 -8.38
N ALA A 355 1.25 11.04 -7.91
CA ALA A 355 -0.02 10.78 -8.60
C ALA A 355 -1.14 11.72 -8.11
N TRP A 356 -0.86 12.75 -7.29
CA TRP A 356 -1.89 13.56 -6.63
C TRP A 356 -2.79 14.28 -7.64
N SER A 357 -2.21 14.82 -8.72
CA SER A 357 -2.98 15.43 -9.80
C SER A 357 -3.93 14.45 -10.50
N LEU A 358 -3.58 13.17 -10.57
CA LEU A 358 -4.43 12.10 -11.10
C LEU A 358 -5.55 11.75 -10.10
N PHE A 359 -5.25 11.60 -8.82
CA PHE A 359 -6.26 11.30 -7.79
C PHE A 359 -7.32 12.39 -7.66
N THR A 360 -6.93 13.66 -7.80
CA THR A 360 -7.84 14.81 -7.75
C THR A 360 -8.52 15.13 -9.08
N GLY A 361 -8.25 14.35 -10.15
CA GLY A 361 -8.83 14.55 -11.47
C GLY A 361 -8.29 15.76 -12.25
N LYS A 362 -7.21 16.41 -11.76
CA LYS A 362 -6.50 17.50 -12.45
C LYS A 362 -5.68 16.99 -13.64
N SER A 363 -5.33 15.70 -13.65
CA SER A 363 -4.70 14.96 -14.74
C SER A 363 -5.48 13.68 -15.04
N LYS A 364 -5.30 13.13 -16.24
CA LYS A 364 -5.75 11.79 -16.62
C LYS A 364 -4.59 10.86 -16.94
N GLU A 365 -3.37 11.38 -16.87
CA GLU A 365 -2.15 10.67 -17.26
C GLU A 365 -1.49 10.02 -16.05
N SER A 366 -0.93 8.84 -16.26
CA SER A 366 -0.06 8.19 -15.27
C SER A 366 1.12 9.10 -14.91
N PRO A 367 1.57 9.13 -13.65
CA PRO A 367 2.75 9.89 -13.25
C PRO A 367 4.05 9.37 -13.89
N GLN A 368 4.05 8.12 -14.33
CA GLN A 368 5.21 7.45 -14.92
C GLN A 368 5.00 7.15 -16.41
N GLU A 369 6.06 7.27 -17.22
CA GLU A 369 6.06 6.79 -18.60
C GLU A 369 5.94 5.26 -18.67
N ALA A 370 6.58 4.56 -17.73
CA ALA A 370 6.58 3.11 -17.65
C ALA A 370 6.77 2.61 -16.22
N TYR A 371 6.22 1.43 -15.93
CA TYR A 371 6.45 0.68 -14.70
C TYR A 371 7.21 -0.61 -14.98
N PHE A 372 8.15 -0.97 -14.08
CA PHE A 372 9.07 -2.08 -14.23
C PHE A 372 8.77 -3.16 -13.19
N PHE A 373 8.56 -4.37 -13.65
CA PHE A 373 8.14 -5.50 -12.82
C PHE A 373 9.34 -6.39 -12.56
N TYR A 374 10.00 -6.14 -11.43
CA TYR A 374 11.09 -6.96 -10.91
C TYR A 374 10.54 -8.05 -10.00
N TYR A 375 11.18 -9.21 -10.00
CA TYR A 375 10.90 -10.27 -9.03
C TYR A 375 12.17 -11.07 -8.72
N ARG A 376 12.11 -11.95 -7.69
CA ARG A 376 13.28 -12.68 -7.19
C ARG A 376 14.45 -11.75 -6.89
N VAL A 377 15.69 -12.22 -7.08
CA VAL A 377 16.89 -11.43 -6.84
C VAL A 377 17.18 -10.58 -8.08
N ASN A 378 16.52 -9.45 -8.20
CA ASN A 378 16.74 -8.43 -9.22
C ASN A 378 16.52 -8.90 -10.66
N GLU A 379 15.53 -9.76 -10.92
CA GLU A 379 15.16 -10.21 -12.27
C GLU A 379 14.09 -9.29 -12.86
N LEU A 380 14.36 -8.62 -13.98
CA LEU A 380 13.36 -7.80 -14.67
C LEU A 380 12.48 -8.68 -15.56
N PHE A 381 11.27 -8.99 -15.08
CA PHE A 381 10.33 -9.86 -15.80
C PHE A 381 9.52 -9.13 -16.85
N GLY A 382 9.12 -7.89 -16.61
CA GLY A 382 8.27 -7.16 -17.54
C GLY A 382 8.27 -5.65 -17.37
N VAL A 383 7.65 -4.98 -18.33
CA VAL A 383 7.47 -3.51 -18.33
C VAL A 383 6.07 -3.17 -18.83
N ARG A 384 5.35 -2.32 -18.10
CA ARG A 384 4.12 -1.68 -18.57
C ARG A 384 4.43 -0.29 -19.14
N TYR A 385 3.97 -0.05 -20.36
CA TYR A 385 4.05 1.24 -21.06
C TYR A 385 2.65 1.61 -21.59
N GLY A 386 1.99 2.55 -20.97
CA GLY A 386 0.58 2.85 -21.25
C GLY A 386 -0.30 1.62 -21.11
N LYS A 387 -1.00 1.22 -22.18
CA LYS A 387 -1.83 0.01 -22.22
C LYS A 387 -1.03 -1.27 -22.49
N TRP A 388 0.23 -1.17 -22.90
CA TRP A 388 1.06 -2.30 -23.28
C TRP A 388 1.81 -2.89 -22.10
N LYS A 389 1.84 -4.22 -21.99
CA LYS A 389 2.72 -4.93 -21.06
C LYS A 389 3.56 -5.94 -21.81
N LEU A 390 4.88 -5.79 -21.69
CA LEU A 390 5.86 -6.64 -22.33
C LEU A 390 6.58 -7.46 -21.27
N TYR A 391 6.74 -8.75 -21.55
CA TYR A 391 7.51 -9.68 -20.75
C TYR A 391 8.78 -10.11 -21.46
N PHE A 392 9.86 -10.21 -20.67
CA PHE A 392 11.13 -10.78 -21.09
C PHE A 392 11.16 -12.29 -20.82
N PRO A 393 12.02 -13.07 -21.49
CA PRO A 393 12.25 -14.46 -21.14
C PRO A 393 12.62 -14.62 -19.67
N HIS A 394 11.86 -15.41 -18.94
CA HIS A 394 12.08 -15.70 -17.52
C HIS A 394 11.38 -16.99 -17.11
N ARG A 395 11.66 -17.48 -15.92
CA ARG A 395 10.97 -18.63 -15.33
C ARG A 395 10.00 -18.18 -14.25
N TYR A 396 8.74 -18.63 -14.34
CA TYR A 396 7.70 -18.29 -13.37
C TYR A 396 6.95 -19.54 -12.90
N ARG A 397 6.27 -19.41 -11.75
CA ARG A 397 5.38 -20.44 -11.20
C ARG A 397 3.96 -20.24 -11.66
N THR A 398 3.20 -21.34 -11.85
CA THR A 398 1.79 -21.30 -12.26
C THR A 398 0.96 -22.36 -11.56
N MET A 399 -0.29 -22.02 -11.25
CA MET A 399 -1.32 -23.00 -10.86
C MET A 399 -2.15 -23.51 -12.05
N ASN A 400 -1.95 -22.95 -13.24
CA ASN A 400 -2.70 -23.40 -14.42
C ASN A 400 -2.45 -24.88 -14.71
N GLY A 401 -3.53 -25.68 -14.72
CA GLY A 401 -3.48 -27.13 -14.86
C GLY A 401 -2.91 -27.88 -13.66
N GLN A 402 -2.88 -27.25 -12.50
CA GLN A 402 -2.52 -27.87 -11.21
C GLN A 402 -3.72 -27.90 -10.28
N GLU A 403 -3.80 -28.92 -9.43
CA GLU A 403 -4.80 -28.97 -8.36
C GLU A 403 -4.38 -28.01 -7.24
N PRO A 404 -5.22 -27.01 -6.89
CA PRO A 404 -4.95 -26.15 -5.75
C PRO A 404 -5.05 -26.93 -4.44
N GLY A 405 -4.43 -26.39 -3.40
CA GLY A 405 -4.50 -26.92 -2.05
C GLY A 405 -5.88 -26.71 -1.41
N LYS A 406 -5.98 -27.15 -0.16
CA LYS A 406 -7.23 -27.09 0.59
C LYS A 406 -7.00 -26.98 2.09
N ASP A 407 -7.90 -26.24 2.77
CA ASP A 407 -7.99 -26.17 4.24
C ASP A 407 -6.65 -25.78 4.91
N GLY A 408 -5.93 -24.81 4.32
CA GLY A 408 -4.67 -24.27 4.83
C GLY A 408 -3.42 -25.03 4.39
N LEU A 409 -3.56 -26.07 3.57
CA LEU A 409 -2.44 -26.78 2.95
C LEU A 409 -2.31 -26.38 1.47
N PRO A 410 -1.10 -26.07 0.97
CA PRO A 410 -0.93 -25.64 -0.42
C PRO A 410 -0.88 -26.82 -1.40
N GLY A 411 -1.36 -26.58 -2.60
CA GLY A 411 -1.03 -27.38 -3.77
C GLY A 411 0.37 -27.06 -4.31
N ASN A 412 0.79 -27.81 -5.33
CA ASN A 412 2.10 -27.64 -5.93
C ASN A 412 2.06 -26.75 -7.17
N TYR A 413 2.90 -25.72 -7.20
CA TYR A 413 3.13 -24.96 -8.42
C TYR A 413 3.90 -25.77 -9.46
N ARG A 414 3.57 -25.59 -10.73
CA ARG A 414 4.40 -25.99 -11.86
C ARG A 414 5.26 -24.81 -12.28
N MET A 415 6.54 -25.04 -12.58
CA MET A 415 7.43 -24.02 -13.14
C MET A 415 7.34 -24.00 -14.67
N VAL A 416 7.27 -22.82 -15.24
CA VAL A 416 7.16 -22.58 -16.70
C VAL A 416 8.26 -21.62 -17.14
N ASP A 417 8.94 -21.95 -18.25
CA ASP A 417 9.91 -21.07 -18.88
C ASP A 417 9.22 -20.27 -20.00
N LEU A 418 9.10 -18.97 -19.82
CA LEU A 418 8.77 -18.03 -20.87
C LEU A 418 10.04 -17.86 -21.76
N LYS A 419 10.02 -18.43 -22.95
CA LYS A 419 11.22 -18.53 -23.80
C LYS A 419 11.43 -17.35 -24.76
N LYS A 420 10.39 -16.55 -24.96
CA LYS A 420 10.38 -15.45 -25.94
C LYS A 420 9.73 -14.22 -25.31
N ILE A 421 10.00 -13.06 -25.89
CA ILE A 421 9.27 -11.84 -25.56
C ILE A 421 7.80 -12.02 -25.88
N GLU A 422 6.95 -11.62 -24.96
CA GLU A 422 5.51 -11.55 -25.13
C GLU A 422 5.02 -10.11 -24.86
N LEU A 423 4.04 -9.67 -25.65
CA LEU A 423 3.42 -8.35 -25.54
C LEU A 423 1.91 -8.50 -25.49
N TYR A 424 1.28 -7.78 -24.56
CA TYR A 424 -0.16 -7.78 -24.35
C TYR A 424 -0.72 -6.36 -24.39
N ASP A 425 -1.95 -6.19 -24.90
CA ASP A 425 -2.75 -4.98 -24.81
C ASP A 425 -3.72 -5.13 -23.63
N LEU A 426 -3.43 -4.55 -22.49
CA LEU A 426 -4.20 -4.74 -21.27
C LEU A 426 -5.59 -4.06 -21.28
N GLU A 427 -5.88 -3.16 -22.23
CA GLU A 427 -7.23 -2.64 -22.43
C GLU A 427 -8.15 -3.65 -23.14
N LEU A 428 -7.58 -4.46 -24.03
CA LEU A 428 -8.33 -5.47 -24.81
C LEU A 428 -8.21 -6.87 -24.24
N ASP A 429 -7.13 -7.16 -23.51
CA ASP A 429 -6.77 -8.49 -23.01
C ASP A 429 -6.13 -8.37 -21.61
N ALA A 430 -6.94 -7.98 -20.64
CA ALA A 430 -6.48 -7.84 -19.25
C ALA A 430 -6.03 -9.18 -18.61
N SER A 431 -6.47 -10.30 -19.19
CA SER A 431 -6.11 -11.67 -18.76
C SER A 431 -4.82 -12.19 -19.41
N GLU A 432 -4.17 -11.40 -20.26
CA GLU A 432 -2.87 -11.70 -20.87
C GLU A 432 -2.85 -13.06 -21.61
N THR A 433 -3.83 -13.27 -22.47
CA THR A 433 -4.05 -14.54 -23.19
C THR A 433 -3.46 -14.56 -24.59
N THR A 434 -3.34 -13.40 -25.24
CA THR A 434 -2.97 -13.29 -26.65
C THR A 434 -1.70 -12.49 -26.85
N ASN A 435 -0.58 -13.17 -27.09
CA ASN A 435 0.69 -12.51 -27.41
C ASN A 435 0.63 -11.85 -28.81
N ILE A 436 0.80 -10.52 -28.83
CA ILE A 436 0.74 -9.70 -30.05
C ILE A 436 2.10 -9.04 -30.40
N ALA A 437 3.20 -9.51 -29.83
CA ALA A 437 4.54 -8.94 -30.04
C ALA A 437 4.92 -8.87 -31.54
N SER A 438 4.63 -9.93 -32.31
CA SER A 438 4.95 -9.98 -33.74
C SER A 438 4.17 -8.96 -34.60
N LYS A 439 3.00 -8.52 -34.11
CA LYS A 439 2.16 -7.53 -34.80
C LYS A 439 2.50 -6.08 -34.42
N ASN A 440 3.32 -5.86 -33.36
CA ASN A 440 3.63 -4.54 -32.82
C ASN A 440 5.14 -4.39 -32.57
N PRO A 441 6.01 -4.59 -33.58
CA PRO A 441 7.48 -4.57 -33.38
C PRO A 441 7.99 -3.22 -32.88
N ASP A 442 7.39 -2.12 -33.31
CA ASP A 442 7.81 -0.77 -32.89
C ASP A 442 7.57 -0.55 -31.39
N VAL A 443 6.44 -1.05 -30.87
CA VAL A 443 6.12 -1.01 -29.42
C VAL A 443 7.13 -1.85 -28.64
N VAL A 444 7.46 -3.04 -29.13
CA VAL A 444 8.48 -3.92 -28.52
C VAL A 444 9.82 -3.20 -28.43
N VAL A 445 10.28 -2.57 -29.51
CA VAL A 445 11.55 -1.81 -29.54
C VAL A 445 11.52 -0.64 -28.55
N LYS A 446 10.41 0.13 -28.49
CA LYS A 446 10.25 1.23 -27.53
C LYS A 446 10.37 0.74 -26.08
N ILE A 447 9.66 -0.33 -25.73
CA ILE A 447 9.65 -0.86 -24.36
C ILE A 447 11.02 -1.48 -24.02
N GLN A 448 11.68 -2.17 -24.94
CA GLN A 448 13.03 -2.69 -24.73
C GLN A 448 14.05 -1.56 -24.45
N LYS A 449 13.89 -0.40 -25.09
CA LYS A 449 14.75 0.76 -24.81
C LYS A 449 14.56 1.24 -23.38
N LEU A 450 13.31 1.40 -22.92
CA LEU A 450 12.99 1.78 -21.53
C LEU A 450 13.55 0.75 -20.53
N ALA A 451 13.38 -0.53 -20.82
CA ALA A 451 13.94 -1.60 -20.00
C ALA A 451 15.47 -1.53 -19.90
N ASN A 452 16.15 -1.29 -21.03
CA ASN A 452 17.61 -1.18 -21.04
C ASN A 452 18.13 0.05 -20.28
N ASP A 453 17.37 1.14 -20.28
CA ASP A 453 17.68 2.32 -19.46
C ASP A 453 17.55 1.97 -17.96
N MET A 454 16.47 1.29 -17.56
CA MET A 454 16.27 0.84 -16.17
C MET A 454 17.30 -0.22 -15.75
N ARG A 455 17.65 -1.16 -16.61
CA ARG A 455 18.72 -2.15 -16.37
C ARG A 455 20.08 -1.51 -16.06
N ARG A 456 20.43 -0.42 -16.74
CA ARG A 456 21.66 0.33 -16.40
C ARG A 456 21.62 0.97 -15.02
N ARG A 457 20.43 1.37 -14.58
CA ARG A 457 20.22 2.00 -13.27
C ARG A 457 20.15 0.95 -12.15
N LEU A 458 19.27 -0.04 -12.28
CA LEU A 458 18.95 -0.98 -11.21
C LEU A 458 19.44 -2.42 -11.44
N GLY A 459 20.04 -2.70 -12.60
CA GLY A 459 20.51 -4.03 -12.95
C GLY A 459 19.41 -4.96 -13.47
N ASP A 460 19.82 -6.17 -13.83
CA ASP A 460 18.96 -7.31 -14.19
C ASP A 460 19.77 -8.58 -14.11
N SER A 461 19.52 -9.43 -13.12
CA SER A 461 20.30 -10.67 -12.92
C SER A 461 20.06 -11.71 -14.02
N LEU A 462 18.94 -11.66 -14.76
CA LEU A 462 18.73 -12.49 -15.95
C LEU A 462 19.74 -12.21 -17.07
N MET A 463 20.31 -11.01 -17.07
CA MET A 463 21.31 -10.57 -18.06
C MET A 463 22.71 -10.42 -17.45
N ASN A 464 22.94 -10.84 -16.20
CA ASN A 464 24.17 -10.61 -15.44
C ASN A 464 24.58 -9.12 -15.41
N MET A 465 23.61 -8.23 -15.31
CA MET A 465 23.84 -6.79 -15.23
C MET A 465 23.68 -6.30 -13.79
N GLU A 466 24.72 -5.66 -13.26
CA GLU A 466 24.65 -4.93 -11.99
C GLU A 466 24.12 -3.53 -12.22
N GLY A 467 23.28 -3.04 -11.28
CA GLY A 467 22.78 -1.68 -11.28
C GLY A 467 23.80 -0.69 -10.72
N LYS A 468 23.83 0.52 -11.28
CA LYS A 468 24.75 1.59 -10.85
C LYS A 468 24.17 2.44 -9.72
N GLU A 469 22.86 2.36 -9.48
CA GLU A 469 22.14 3.21 -8.56
C GLU A 469 21.52 2.43 -7.39
N ASN A 470 21.86 1.17 -7.24
CA ASN A 470 21.38 0.34 -6.12
C ASN A 470 22.06 0.75 -4.83
N ARG A 471 21.29 0.74 -3.74
CA ARG A 471 21.74 0.94 -2.36
C ARG A 471 21.71 -0.39 -1.62
N ALA A 472 22.58 -0.52 -0.64
CA ALA A 472 22.63 -1.73 0.17
C ALA A 472 21.45 -1.77 1.17
N PRO A 473 20.87 -2.94 1.45
CA PRO A 473 19.93 -3.09 2.55
C PRO A 473 20.65 -2.88 3.88
N GLY A 474 19.89 -2.64 4.94
CA GLY A 474 20.41 -2.68 6.31
C GLY A 474 20.95 -4.08 6.64
N ARG A 475 22.03 -4.14 7.41
CA ARG A 475 22.64 -5.39 7.89
C ARG A 475 23.03 -5.25 9.33
N THR A 476 22.72 -6.29 10.13
CA THR A 476 23.28 -6.44 11.49
C THR A 476 24.67 -7.07 11.40
N GLU A 477 25.50 -6.83 12.42
CA GLU A 477 26.80 -7.46 12.56
C GLU A 477 26.72 -8.98 12.75
#